data_959ace246990a116142a8fcbbfe411b5
#
_entry.id   959ace246990a116142a8fcbbfe411b5
#
_cell.length_a   1.000
_cell.length_b   1.000
_cell.length_c   1.000
_cell.angle_alpha   90.00
_cell.angle_beta   90.00
_cell.angle_gamma   90.00
#
_symmetry.space_group_name_H-M   'P 1'
#
loop_
_entity.id
_entity.type
_entity.pdbx_description
1 polymer ?
#
loop_
_entity_poly.entity_id
_entity_poly.type
_entity_poly.pdbx_seq_one_letter_code
_entity_poly.pdbx_strand_id
1 'polypeptide(L)'
;VSRPKLLIMDEPSTGLDPGARRDLRNYIETLRSSTGATVLLTTHLMDEAERCDRLVILDRGRVVAEGSPDELRSNIGGEVVLIRSGDPDALATDIRSRFGLEPVRHDGALRLERADGHELVARLIEAFPDAIDATTVSKPALEDVFLRATGHRFWSEENDG
;
A
#
# COMPACT_ATOMS: atom_id res chain seq x y z
N VAL A 1 -7.63 -4.58 38.68
CA VAL A 1 -7.56 -4.60 37.23
C VAL A 1 -6.09 -4.42 36.85
N SER A 2 -5.52 -5.40 36.16
CA SER A 2 -4.14 -5.33 35.69
C SER A 2 -4.01 -4.18 34.68
N ARG A 3 -3.00 -3.31 34.86
CA ARG A 3 -2.65 -2.28 33.86
C ARG A 3 -1.38 -2.74 33.15
N PRO A 4 -1.49 -3.47 32.05
CA PRO A 4 -0.32 -3.97 31.35
C PRO A 4 0.46 -2.79 30.74
N LYS A 5 1.80 -2.88 30.75
CA LYS A 5 2.67 -1.95 30.02
C LYS A 5 2.73 -2.28 28.54
N LEU A 6 2.50 -3.54 28.18
CA LEU A 6 2.50 -4.06 26.80
C LEU A 6 1.28 -4.96 26.62
N LEU A 7 0.54 -4.71 25.55
CA LEU A 7 -0.56 -5.54 25.06
C LEU A 7 -0.14 -6.11 23.69
N ILE A 8 -0.21 -7.43 23.55
CA ILE A 8 0.08 -8.11 22.28
C ILE A 8 -1.22 -8.72 21.77
N MET A 9 -1.55 -8.45 20.52
CA MET A 9 -2.76 -8.96 19.86
C MET A 9 -2.40 -9.49 18.48
N ASP A 10 -2.91 -10.67 18.18
CA ASP A 10 -2.72 -11.31 16.89
C ASP A 10 -4.02 -11.19 16.09
N GLU A 11 -3.98 -10.46 14.98
CA GLU A 11 -5.08 -10.18 14.07
C GLU A 11 -6.43 -9.89 14.77
N PRO A 12 -6.49 -8.92 15.70
CA PRO A 12 -7.63 -8.76 16.60
C PRO A 12 -8.94 -8.39 15.89
N SER A 13 -8.87 -7.90 14.66
CA SER A 13 -10.03 -7.49 13.86
C SER A 13 -10.52 -8.54 12.87
N THR A 14 -9.85 -9.69 12.80
CA THR A 14 -10.24 -10.75 11.87
C THR A 14 -11.62 -11.32 12.24
N GLY A 15 -12.49 -11.40 11.24
CA GLY A 15 -13.86 -11.89 11.43
C GLY A 15 -14.85 -10.88 12.03
N LEU A 16 -14.42 -9.69 12.41
CA LEU A 16 -15.31 -8.64 12.91
C LEU A 16 -15.99 -7.88 11.76
N ASP A 17 -17.24 -7.50 11.97
CA ASP A 17 -17.93 -6.55 11.10
C ASP A 17 -17.34 -5.13 11.23
N PRO A 18 -17.63 -4.22 10.27
CA PRO A 18 -17.05 -2.87 10.29
C PRO A 18 -17.37 -2.04 11.56
N GLY A 19 -18.54 -2.28 12.19
CA GLY A 19 -18.92 -1.64 13.44
C GLY A 19 -18.04 -2.10 14.60
N ALA A 20 -17.95 -3.43 14.77
CA ALA A 20 -17.13 -4.06 15.81
C ALA A 20 -15.63 -3.72 15.67
N ARG A 21 -15.11 -3.63 14.42
CA ARG A 21 -13.72 -3.16 14.18
C ARG A 21 -13.49 -1.75 14.68
N ARG A 22 -14.44 -0.85 14.42
CA ARG A 22 -14.36 0.53 14.89
C ARG A 22 -14.39 0.60 16.42
N ASP A 23 -15.26 -0.20 17.07
CA ASP A 23 -15.38 -0.23 18.53
C ASP A 23 -14.10 -0.78 19.18
N LEU A 24 -13.54 -1.85 18.64
CA LEU A 24 -12.24 -2.39 19.06
C LEU A 24 -11.13 -1.33 18.97
N ARG A 25 -11.06 -0.61 17.86
CA ARG A 25 -10.09 0.47 17.65
C ARG A 25 -10.22 1.55 18.71
N ASN A 26 -11.43 2.06 18.92
CA ASN A 26 -11.71 3.08 19.91
C ASN A 26 -11.32 2.60 21.33
N TYR A 27 -11.53 1.33 21.61
CA TYR A 27 -11.11 0.72 22.88
C TYR A 27 -9.60 0.72 23.02
N ILE A 28 -8.86 0.32 22.00
CA ILE A 28 -7.38 0.32 21.97
C ILE A 28 -6.84 1.75 22.17
N GLU A 29 -7.38 2.73 21.47
CA GLU A 29 -6.98 4.14 21.59
C GLU A 29 -7.23 4.68 23.00
N THR A 30 -8.39 4.36 23.58
CA THR A 30 -8.74 4.73 24.94
C THR A 30 -7.82 4.06 25.97
N LEU A 31 -7.49 2.78 25.77
CA LEU A 31 -6.57 2.06 26.63
C LEU A 31 -5.17 2.69 26.59
N ARG A 32 -4.64 2.97 25.39
CA ARG A 32 -3.33 3.63 25.22
C ARG A 32 -3.28 4.99 25.90
N SER A 33 -4.26 5.84 25.65
CA SER A 33 -4.31 7.20 26.18
C SER A 33 -4.46 7.23 27.71
N SER A 34 -5.23 6.28 28.28
CA SER A 34 -5.51 6.24 29.72
C SER A 34 -4.42 5.54 30.54
N THR A 35 -3.66 4.62 29.96
CA THR A 35 -2.68 3.78 30.67
C THR A 35 -1.24 4.02 30.25
N GLY A 36 -0.99 4.63 29.10
CA GLY A 36 0.33 4.73 28.48
C GLY A 36 0.88 3.39 28.00
N ALA A 37 0.02 2.38 27.82
CA ALA A 37 0.42 1.06 27.35
C ALA A 37 0.91 1.08 25.91
N THR A 38 1.94 0.31 25.63
CA THR A 38 2.33 -0.04 24.26
C THR A 38 1.43 -1.15 23.75
N VAL A 39 0.93 -1.01 22.52
CA VAL A 39 0.16 -2.05 21.84
C VAL A 39 0.95 -2.54 20.65
N LEU A 40 1.22 -3.84 20.62
CA LEU A 40 1.76 -4.55 19.47
C LEU A 40 0.65 -5.43 18.89
N LEU A 41 0.32 -5.21 17.64
CA LEU A 41 -0.68 -6.04 16.96
C LEU A 41 -0.15 -6.51 15.61
N THR A 42 -0.59 -7.69 15.19
CA THR A 42 -0.47 -8.12 13.81
C THR A 42 -1.76 -7.79 13.08
N THR A 43 -1.65 -7.40 11.82
CA THR A 43 -2.81 -7.14 10.96
C THR A 43 -2.45 -7.35 9.50
N HIS A 44 -3.44 -7.77 8.74
CA HIS A 44 -3.42 -7.76 7.29
C HIS A 44 -4.35 -6.67 6.71
N LEU A 45 -4.86 -5.76 7.54
CA LEU A 45 -5.74 -4.66 7.15
C LEU A 45 -4.93 -3.36 7.04
N MET A 46 -4.82 -2.83 5.82
CA MET A 46 -4.05 -1.61 5.56
C MET A 46 -4.58 -0.40 6.32
N ASP A 47 -5.90 -0.29 6.50
CA ASP A 47 -6.52 0.79 7.26
C ASP A 47 -6.21 0.75 8.77
N GLU A 48 -5.83 -0.40 9.31
CA GLU A 48 -5.30 -0.53 10.67
C GLU A 48 -3.83 -0.14 10.72
N ALA A 49 -3.04 -0.64 9.77
CA ALA A 49 -1.63 -0.30 9.65
C ALA A 49 -1.41 1.22 9.49
N GLU A 50 -2.23 1.91 8.70
CA GLU A 50 -2.19 3.37 8.52
C GLU A 50 -2.33 4.18 9.83
N ARG A 51 -2.87 3.58 10.87
CA ARG A 51 -3.12 4.22 12.18
C ARG A 51 -2.09 3.88 13.25
N CYS A 52 -1.17 3.00 12.94
CA CYS A 52 -0.08 2.65 13.85
C CYS A 52 0.98 3.77 13.88
N ASP A 53 1.60 3.96 15.05
CA ASP A 53 2.72 4.90 15.16
C ASP A 53 3.97 4.39 14.42
N ARG A 54 4.12 3.06 14.37
CA ARG A 54 5.25 2.38 13.74
C ARG A 54 4.82 1.03 13.17
N LEU A 55 5.37 0.68 12.04
CA LEU A 55 5.10 -0.55 11.31
C LEU A 55 6.37 -1.35 11.11
N VAL A 56 6.21 -2.66 11.10
CA VAL A 56 7.21 -3.62 10.62
C VAL A 56 6.52 -4.49 9.57
N ILE A 57 7.01 -4.44 8.34
CA ILE A 57 6.52 -5.29 7.26
C ILE A 57 7.37 -6.56 7.22
N LEU A 58 6.69 -7.70 7.32
CA LEU A 58 7.30 -9.02 7.27
C LEU A 58 6.94 -9.70 5.95
N ASP A 59 7.94 -10.25 5.28
CA ASP A 59 7.76 -11.14 4.14
C ASP A 59 8.65 -12.38 4.31
N ARG A 60 8.04 -13.56 4.21
CA ARG A 60 8.73 -14.87 4.33
C ARG A 60 9.63 -14.95 5.56
N GLY A 61 9.14 -14.47 6.70
CA GLY A 61 9.84 -14.50 7.98
C GLY A 61 10.97 -13.47 8.12
N ARG A 62 11.08 -12.50 7.21
CA ARG A 62 12.09 -11.44 7.25
C ARG A 62 11.45 -10.07 7.35
N VAL A 63 12.08 -9.17 8.05
CA VAL A 63 11.71 -7.75 8.04
C VAL A 63 12.19 -7.16 6.72
N VAL A 64 11.25 -6.66 5.91
CA VAL A 64 11.51 -6.05 4.60
C VAL A 64 11.36 -4.54 4.61
N ALA A 65 10.58 -3.98 5.55
CA ALA A 65 10.50 -2.55 5.79
C ALA A 65 10.09 -2.27 7.24
N GLU A 66 10.54 -1.14 7.78
CA GLU A 66 10.23 -0.67 9.14
C GLU A 66 10.22 0.86 9.17
N GLY A 67 9.24 1.45 9.86
CA GLY A 67 9.11 2.90 10.01
C GLY A 67 7.69 3.32 10.39
N SER A 68 7.45 4.62 10.52
CA SER A 68 6.09 5.15 10.57
C SER A 68 5.42 5.03 9.18
N PRO A 69 4.07 5.05 9.10
CA PRO A 69 3.38 5.06 7.82
C PRO A 69 3.88 6.16 6.86
N ASP A 70 4.13 7.35 7.38
CA ASP A 70 4.61 8.49 6.60
C ASP A 70 6.03 8.30 6.09
N GLU A 71 6.95 7.80 6.94
CA GLU A 71 8.32 7.47 6.54
C GLU A 71 8.32 6.42 5.43
N LEU A 72 7.53 5.35 5.59
CA LEU A 72 7.46 4.27 4.62
C LEU A 72 6.92 4.76 3.26
N ARG A 73 5.86 5.57 3.25
CA ARG A 73 5.33 6.17 2.02
C ARG A 73 6.33 7.11 1.36
N SER A 74 7.04 7.91 2.14
CA SER A 74 8.05 8.84 1.63
C SER A 74 9.20 8.14 0.92
N ASN A 75 9.53 6.90 1.31
CA ASN A 75 10.57 6.09 0.69
C ASN A 75 10.21 5.64 -0.74
N ILE A 76 8.93 5.66 -1.13
CA ILE A 76 8.52 5.38 -2.52
C ILE A 76 8.94 6.50 -3.45
N GLY A 77 8.94 7.75 -2.97
CA GLY A 77 9.49 8.90 -3.68
C GLY A 77 8.64 9.35 -4.85
N GLY A 78 7.63 10.18 -4.60
CA GLY A 78 6.83 10.81 -5.63
C GLY A 78 5.38 10.38 -5.66
N GLU A 79 4.81 10.31 -6.86
CA GLU A 79 3.42 9.98 -7.13
C GLU A 79 3.33 8.60 -7.78
N VAL A 80 2.24 7.90 -7.51
CA VAL A 80 1.87 6.65 -8.17
C VAL A 80 0.92 6.99 -9.32
N VAL A 81 1.33 6.62 -10.53
CA VAL A 81 0.52 6.77 -11.76
C VAL A 81 0.01 5.40 -12.15
N LEU A 82 -1.30 5.25 -12.20
CA LEU A 82 -1.98 4.07 -12.74
C LEU A 82 -2.57 4.41 -14.09
N ILE A 83 -2.35 3.55 -15.10
CA ILE A 83 -2.81 3.71 -16.47
C ILE A 83 -3.61 2.48 -16.86
N ARG A 84 -4.87 2.66 -17.22
CA ARG A 84 -5.71 1.62 -17.79
C ARG A 84 -5.69 1.71 -19.31
N SER A 85 -5.64 0.56 -19.95
CA SER A 85 -5.57 0.42 -21.40
C SER A 85 -6.27 -0.88 -21.82
N GLY A 86 -6.90 -0.87 -22.99
CA GLY A 86 -7.44 -2.09 -23.61
C GLY A 86 -6.36 -3.12 -23.95
N ASP A 87 -5.12 -2.68 -24.23
CA ASP A 87 -3.94 -3.54 -24.39
C ASP A 87 -2.76 -3.00 -23.57
N PRO A 88 -2.69 -3.37 -22.28
CA PRO A 88 -1.63 -2.88 -21.41
C PRO A 88 -0.23 -3.37 -21.78
N ASP A 89 -0.08 -4.51 -22.44
CA ASP A 89 1.23 -5.06 -22.80
C ASP A 89 1.83 -4.33 -24.01
N ALA A 90 1.01 -4.01 -25.01
CA ALA A 90 1.42 -3.15 -26.10
C ALA A 90 1.79 -1.76 -25.59
N LEU A 91 0.93 -1.14 -24.77
CA LEU A 91 1.20 0.18 -24.20
C LEU A 91 2.47 0.19 -23.32
N ALA A 92 2.72 -0.86 -22.54
CA ALA A 92 3.95 -0.97 -21.75
C ALA A 92 5.20 -0.98 -22.63
N THR A 93 5.15 -1.68 -23.76
CA THR A 93 6.25 -1.73 -24.74
C THR A 93 6.50 -0.35 -25.36
N ASP A 94 5.43 0.35 -25.71
CA ASP A 94 5.51 1.70 -26.29
C ASP A 94 6.04 2.73 -25.29
N ILE A 95 5.60 2.64 -24.02
CA ILE A 95 6.12 3.49 -22.95
C ILE A 95 7.61 3.25 -22.73
N ARG A 96 8.07 1.99 -22.71
CA ARG A 96 9.49 1.67 -22.60
C ARG A 96 10.28 2.27 -23.75
N SER A 97 9.81 2.07 -24.98
CA SER A 97 10.55 2.49 -26.16
C SER A 97 10.63 4.01 -26.31
N ARG A 98 9.54 4.73 -26.00
CA ARG A 98 9.43 6.18 -26.23
C ARG A 98 9.85 7.04 -25.05
N PHE A 99 9.63 6.57 -23.83
CA PHE A 99 9.90 7.32 -22.61
C PHE A 99 11.04 6.74 -21.77
N GLY A 100 11.52 5.53 -22.07
CA GLY A 100 12.55 4.84 -21.28
C GLY A 100 12.08 4.49 -19.85
N LEU A 101 10.77 4.34 -19.66
CA LEU A 101 10.17 4.02 -18.36
C LEU A 101 9.82 2.53 -18.30
N GLU A 102 9.87 1.95 -17.10
CA GLU A 102 9.52 0.55 -16.86
C GLU A 102 8.19 0.46 -16.10
N PRO A 103 7.04 0.42 -16.82
CA PRO A 103 5.76 0.23 -16.17
C PRO A 103 5.61 -1.19 -15.65
N VAL A 104 5.07 -1.31 -14.44
CA VAL A 104 4.80 -2.59 -13.78
C VAL A 104 3.30 -2.90 -13.90
N ARG A 105 2.95 -4.16 -14.17
CA ARG A 105 1.54 -4.59 -14.17
C ARG A 105 0.99 -4.62 -12.76
N HIS A 106 -0.13 -3.96 -12.57
CA HIS A 106 -0.85 -3.91 -11.31
C HIS A 106 -2.35 -3.84 -11.56
N ASP A 107 -3.12 -4.83 -11.11
CA ASP A 107 -4.58 -4.90 -11.23
C ASP A 107 -5.15 -4.64 -12.64
N GLY A 108 -4.49 -5.21 -13.65
CA GLY A 108 -4.89 -4.99 -15.04
C GLY A 108 -4.54 -3.62 -15.60
N ALA A 109 -3.93 -2.75 -14.77
CA ALA A 109 -3.38 -1.46 -15.16
C ALA A 109 -1.85 -1.51 -15.26
N LEU A 110 -1.27 -0.47 -15.81
CA LEU A 110 0.17 -0.19 -15.73
C LEU A 110 0.42 0.80 -14.58
N ARG A 111 1.42 0.53 -13.76
CA ARG A 111 1.84 1.33 -12.63
C ARG A 111 3.23 1.91 -12.86
N LEU A 112 3.36 3.20 -12.61
CA LEU A 112 4.64 3.93 -12.62
C LEU A 112 4.76 4.74 -11.33
N GLU A 113 5.99 4.87 -10.81
CA GLU A 113 6.31 5.72 -9.67
C GLU A 113 7.18 6.88 -10.14
N ARG A 114 6.71 8.12 -9.95
CA ARG A 114 7.38 9.31 -10.45
C ARG A 114 7.16 10.52 -9.57
N ALA A 115 8.20 11.35 -9.42
CA ALA A 115 8.06 12.64 -8.75
C ALA A 115 7.22 13.65 -9.56
N ASP A 116 7.17 13.46 -10.86
CA ASP A 116 6.48 14.29 -11.85
C ASP A 116 5.26 13.59 -12.46
N GLY A 117 4.51 12.82 -11.67
CA GLY A 117 3.41 11.96 -12.14
C GLY A 117 2.34 12.70 -12.94
N HIS A 118 1.92 13.88 -12.48
CA HIS A 118 0.94 14.70 -13.19
C HIS A 118 1.44 15.16 -14.57
N GLU A 119 2.70 15.61 -14.67
CA GLU A 119 3.29 16.01 -15.94
C GLU A 119 3.49 14.80 -16.87
N LEU A 120 3.88 13.67 -16.29
CA LEU A 120 4.02 12.42 -17.03
C LEU A 120 2.69 11.99 -17.67
N VAL A 121 1.59 12.05 -16.92
CA VAL A 121 0.26 11.68 -17.44
C VAL A 121 -0.11 12.54 -18.64
N ALA A 122 0.09 13.85 -18.59
CA ALA A 122 -0.20 14.74 -19.73
C ALA A 122 0.59 14.32 -20.98
N ARG A 123 1.88 14.02 -20.83
CA ARG A 123 2.76 13.58 -21.91
C ARG A 123 2.37 12.21 -22.47
N LEU A 124 1.92 11.29 -21.62
CA LEU A 124 1.48 9.96 -22.03
C LEU A 124 0.16 10.02 -22.82
N ILE A 125 -0.80 10.83 -22.36
CA ILE A 125 -2.08 11.03 -23.08
C ILE A 125 -1.83 11.66 -24.44
N GLU A 126 -0.95 12.65 -24.54
CA GLU A 126 -0.58 13.27 -25.82
C GLU A 126 0.11 12.28 -26.75
N ALA A 127 0.94 11.38 -26.21
CA ALA A 127 1.70 10.42 -27.01
C ALA A 127 0.88 9.21 -27.46
N PHE A 128 -0.15 8.81 -26.69
CA PHE A 128 -0.94 7.60 -26.87
C PHE A 128 -2.44 7.85 -26.65
N PRO A 129 -3.06 8.78 -27.39
CA PRO A 129 -4.44 9.25 -27.13
C PRO A 129 -5.49 8.13 -27.25
N ASP A 130 -5.26 7.15 -28.12
CA ASP A 130 -6.20 6.04 -28.38
C ASP A 130 -5.90 4.77 -27.56
N ALA A 131 -4.76 4.74 -26.84
CA ALA A 131 -4.33 3.57 -26.09
C ALA A 131 -4.60 3.67 -24.59
N ILE A 132 -4.93 4.86 -24.08
CA ILE A 132 -5.16 5.14 -22.67
C ILE A 132 -6.65 5.36 -22.41
N ASP A 133 -7.26 4.44 -21.68
CA ASP A 133 -8.69 4.54 -21.31
C ASP A 133 -8.90 5.43 -20.09
N ALA A 134 -8.01 5.31 -19.09
CA ALA A 134 -8.07 6.11 -17.86
C ALA A 134 -6.69 6.23 -17.19
N THR A 135 -6.50 7.31 -16.45
CA THR A 135 -5.32 7.53 -15.62
C THR A 135 -5.72 7.96 -14.23
N THR A 136 -4.93 7.55 -13.22
CA THR A 136 -5.05 8.04 -11.86
C THR A 136 -3.67 8.42 -11.35
N VAL A 137 -3.56 9.59 -10.73
CA VAL A 137 -2.36 10.03 -10.02
C VAL A 137 -2.68 10.16 -8.55
N SER A 138 -1.91 9.53 -7.70
CA SER A 138 -2.11 9.56 -6.25
C SER A 138 -0.78 9.62 -5.51
N LYS A 139 -0.84 10.05 -4.25
CA LYS A 139 0.27 9.83 -3.33
C LYS A 139 0.38 8.33 -3.01
N PRO A 140 1.59 7.83 -2.73
CA PRO A 140 1.78 6.44 -2.33
C PRO A 140 0.95 6.08 -1.09
N ALA A 141 0.31 4.92 -1.12
CA ALA A 141 -0.34 4.29 0.02
C ALA A 141 0.58 3.23 0.67
N LEU A 142 0.23 2.71 1.83
CA LEU A 142 0.99 1.60 2.45
C LEU A 142 0.96 0.33 1.60
N GLU A 143 -0.11 0.12 0.84
CA GLU A 143 -0.20 -0.97 -0.12
C GLU A 143 0.89 -0.90 -1.19
N ASP A 144 1.23 0.31 -1.65
CA ASP A 144 2.33 0.53 -2.59
C ASP A 144 3.69 0.23 -1.95
N VAL A 145 3.85 0.57 -0.65
CA VAL A 145 5.05 0.22 0.13
C VAL A 145 5.21 -1.29 0.21
N PHE A 146 4.14 -1.99 0.54
CA PHE A 146 4.15 -3.45 0.64
C PHE A 146 4.50 -4.09 -0.70
N LEU A 147 3.82 -3.70 -1.78
CA LEU A 147 4.08 -4.19 -3.13
C LEU A 147 5.54 -3.98 -3.55
N ARG A 148 6.10 -2.80 -3.27
CA ARG A 148 7.49 -2.48 -3.59
C ARG A 148 8.48 -3.31 -2.77
N ALA A 149 8.19 -3.52 -1.48
CA ALA A 149 9.08 -4.23 -0.56
C ALA A 149 9.11 -5.75 -0.80
N THR A 150 7.96 -6.32 -1.21
CA THR A 150 7.77 -7.78 -1.34
C THR A 150 7.77 -8.26 -2.80
N GLY A 151 7.43 -7.37 -3.74
CA GLY A 151 7.25 -7.72 -5.16
C GLY A 151 5.92 -8.44 -5.46
N HIS A 152 5.07 -8.68 -4.46
CA HIS A 152 3.77 -9.32 -4.61
C HIS A 152 2.69 -8.58 -3.81
N ARG A 153 1.42 -8.88 -4.09
CA ARG A 153 0.30 -8.27 -3.38
C ARG A 153 0.18 -8.79 -1.95
N PHE A 154 -0.35 -7.95 -1.10
CA PHE A 154 -0.71 -8.32 0.28
C PHE A 154 -1.75 -9.47 0.34
N TRP A 155 -2.60 -9.60 -0.68
CA TRP A 155 -3.71 -10.55 -0.77
C TRP A 155 -3.52 -11.65 -1.83
N SER A 156 -2.37 -11.80 -2.44
CA SER A 156 -2.16 -12.94 -3.31
C SER A 156 -2.17 -14.19 -2.45
N GLU A 157 -3.32 -14.88 -2.42
CA GLU A 157 -3.35 -16.29 -2.04
C GLU A 157 -2.33 -16.99 -2.94
N GLU A 158 -1.21 -17.41 -2.37
CA GLU A 158 -0.40 -18.43 -3.02
C GLU A 158 -1.32 -19.66 -3.12
N ASN A 159 -1.82 -19.93 -4.33
CA ASN A 159 -2.31 -21.23 -4.69
C ASN A 159 -1.10 -22.17 -4.69
N ASP A 160 -0.70 -22.62 -3.49
CA ASP A 160 0.09 -23.82 -3.35
C ASP A 160 -0.82 -25.00 -3.66
N GLY A 161 -0.76 -25.44 -4.94
CA GLY A 161 -1.25 -26.72 -5.42
C GLY A 161 -0.23 -27.83 -5.18
#